data_4d431945d375d575ff6de9a968e73d4b
#
_entry.id   4d431945d375d575ff6de9a968e73d4b
#
_cell.length_a   1.000
_cell.length_b   1.000
_cell.length_c   1.000
_cell.angle_alpha   90.00
_cell.angle_beta   90.00
_cell.angle_gamma   90.00
#
_symmetry.space_group_name_H-M   'P 1'
#
loop_
_entity.id
_entity.type
_entity.pdbx_description
1 polymer ?
#
loop_
_entity_poly.entity_id
_entity_poly.type
_entity_poly.pdbx_seq_one_letter_code
_entity_poly.pdbx_strand_id
1 'polypeptide(L)'
;MIKNDFPLQTAKMLIWSVAYRIMCLVVSVTIIAIINNKIGLIVAQCFCLAIFLVLPYIRMYDYGSNDVNRINYGHIKRDELKGFKIGLIVMIPYAIFATFLLFSHLGVVAPSYFSVYRIVNSPFFCLSQTLLPPTLTATEQSLFSVILSMITVFCEPIVYGLGYRFGLARIAFTTETGIYKGKKKV
;
A
#
# COMPACT_ATOMS: atom_id res chain seq x y z
N MET A 1 26.58 17.79 9.92
CA MET A 1 25.34 18.19 9.24
C MET A 1 24.39 16.99 9.22
N ILE A 2 23.30 17.02 9.99
CA ILE A 2 22.35 15.90 10.07
C ILE A 2 21.59 15.85 8.73
N LYS A 3 21.90 14.87 7.88
CA LYS A 3 21.26 14.73 6.58
C LYS A 3 19.85 14.16 6.77
N ASN A 4 18.85 15.00 6.56
CA ASN A 4 17.45 14.55 6.63
C ASN A 4 17.09 13.79 5.35
N ASP A 5 17.08 12.45 5.42
CA ASP A 5 16.77 11.59 4.28
C ASP A 5 15.26 11.34 4.10
N PHE A 6 14.43 11.95 4.95
CA PHE A 6 12.99 11.78 4.90
C PHE A 6 12.37 12.11 3.53
N PRO A 7 12.68 13.25 2.87
CA PRO A 7 12.12 13.56 1.56
C PRO A 7 12.55 12.55 0.50
N LEU A 8 13.81 12.12 0.52
CA LEU A 8 14.32 11.13 -0.43
C LEU A 8 13.68 9.77 -0.26
N GLN A 9 13.51 9.30 0.98
CA GLN A 9 12.81 8.06 1.27
C GLN A 9 11.34 8.12 0.84
N THR A 10 10.67 9.25 1.10
CA THR A 10 9.28 9.49 0.67
C THR A 10 9.15 9.45 -0.85
N ALA A 11 10.03 10.14 -1.58
CA ALA A 11 10.02 10.14 -3.05
C ALA A 11 10.25 8.74 -3.62
N LYS A 12 11.21 7.98 -3.07
CA LYS A 12 11.44 6.59 -3.45
C LYS A 12 10.22 5.72 -3.21
N MET A 13 9.56 5.86 -2.06
CA MET A 13 8.36 5.07 -1.74
C MET A 13 7.17 5.45 -2.62
N LEU A 14 7.05 6.71 -3.04
CA LEU A 14 6.03 7.12 -4.00
C LEU A 14 6.22 6.41 -5.35
N ILE A 15 7.45 6.38 -5.86
CA ILE A 15 7.78 5.67 -7.11
C ILE A 15 7.47 4.17 -6.97
N TRP A 16 7.87 3.55 -5.86
CA TRP A 16 7.61 2.15 -5.60
C TRP A 16 6.10 1.86 -5.45
N SER A 17 5.33 2.74 -4.82
CA SER A 17 3.86 2.60 -4.70
C SER A 17 3.20 2.54 -6.08
N VAL A 18 3.62 3.41 -7.01
CA VAL A 18 3.14 3.36 -8.40
C VAL A 18 3.54 2.04 -9.07
N ALA A 19 4.79 1.61 -8.92
CA ALA A 19 5.28 0.35 -9.51
C ALA A 19 4.50 -0.87 -9.00
N TYR A 20 4.23 -0.95 -7.68
CA TYR A 20 3.43 -2.04 -7.10
C TYR A 20 1.99 -2.05 -7.62
N ARG A 21 1.39 -0.89 -7.84
CA ARG A 21 0.04 -0.77 -8.41
C ARG A 21 0.00 -1.24 -9.86
N ILE A 22 0.98 -0.84 -10.68
CA ILE A 22 1.09 -1.33 -12.05
C ILE A 22 1.27 -2.86 -12.06
N MET A 23 2.12 -3.38 -11.18
CA MET A 23 2.35 -4.82 -11.06
C MET A 23 1.07 -5.58 -10.65
N CYS A 24 0.31 -5.06 -9.68
CA CYS A 24 -0.98 -5.60 -9.30
C CYS A 24 -2.00 -5.58 -10.45
N LEU A 25 -2.03 -4.49 -11.25
CA LEU A 25 -2.91 -4.39 -12.40
C LEU A 25 -2.59 -5.47 -13.44
N VAL A 26 -1.32 -5.62 -13.80
CA VAL A 26 -0.87 -6.65 -14.75
C VAL A 26 -1.23 -8.05 -14.26
N VAL A 27 -0.92 -8.35 -12.99
CA VAL A 27 -1.23 -9.66 -12.38
C VAL A 27 -2.74 -9.91 -12.37
N SER A 28 -3.56 -8.93 -11.98
CA SER A 28 -5.02 -9.07 -11.96
C SER A 28 -5.57 -9.37 -13.35
N VAL A 29 -5.18 -8.58 -14.34
CA VAL A 29 -5.66 -8.76 -15.73
C VAL A 29 -5.24 -10.11 -16.28
N THR A 30 -4.00 -10.53 -16.05
CA THR A 30 -3.48 -11.81 -16.53
C THR A 30 -4.22 -12.98 -15.89
N ILE A 31 -4.41 -13.00 -14.58
CA ILE A 31 -5.10 -14.10 -13.89
C ILE A 31 -6.57 -14.17 -14.32
N ILE A 32 -7.25 -13.04 -14.43
CA ILE A 32 -8.64 -12.99 -14.85
C ILE A 32 -8.80 -13.46 -16.31
N ALA A 33 -7.86 -13.13 -17.19
CA ALA A 33 -7.87 -13.59 -18.58
C ALA A 33 -7.69 -15.10 -18.69
N ILE A 34 -6.89 -15.72 -17.80
CA ILE A 34 -6.65 -17.17 -17.78
C ILE A 34 -7.81 -17.91 -17.09
N ILE A 35 -8.25 -17.39 -15.94
CA ILE A 35 -9.26 -18.01 -15.08
C ILE A 35 -10.50 -17.10 -15.07
N ASN A 36 -11.31 -17.20 -16.12
CA ASN A 36 -12.49 -16.35 -16.30
C ASN A 36 -13.70 -16.81 -15.45
N ASN A 37 -13.52 -16.84 -14.12
CA ASN A 37 -14.57 -17.19 -13.18
C ASN A 37 -14.34 -16.51 -11.81
N LYS A 38 -15.26 -16.72 -10.85
CA LYS A 38 -15.15 -16.17 -9.48
C LYS A 38 -13.87 -16.60 -8.74
N ILE A 39 -13.36 -17.81 -9.02
CA ILE A 39 -12.12 -18.30 -8.41
C ILE A 39 -10.94 -17.46 -8.90
N GLY A 40 -10.90 -17.13 -10.18
CA GLY A 40 -9.87 -16.26 -10.76
C GLY A 40 -9.81 -14.89 -10.09
N LEU A 41 -10.97 -14.29 -9.78
CA LEU A 41 -11.03 -13.02 -9.04
C LEU A 41 -10.44 -13.13 -7.63
N ILE A 42 -10.76 -14.22 -6.91
CA ILE A 42 -10.24 -14.43 -5.55
C ILE A 42 -8.73 -14.66 -5.59
N VAL A 43 -8.25 -15.50 -6.50
CA VAL A 43 -6.82 -15.79 -6.66
C VAL A 43 -6.05 -14.52 -7.02
N ALA A 44 -6.54 -13.75 -8.00
CA ALA A 44 -5.94 -12.46 -8.37
C ALA A 44 -5.88 -11.49 -7.19
N GLN A 45 -6.96 -11.40 -6.39
CA GLN A 45 -6.99 -10.54 -5.21
C GLN A 45 -5.96 -10.96 -4.16
N CYS A 46 -5.82 -12.27 -3.89
CA CYS A 46 -4.82 -12.77 -2.94
C CYS A 46 -3.39 -12.43 -3.38
N PHE A 47 -3.06 -12.62 -4.67
CA PHE A 47 -1.74 -12.26 -5.21
C PHE A 47 -1.49 -10.75 -5.14
N CYS A 48 -2.47 -9.92 -5.51
CA CYS A 48 -2.32 -8.48 -5.43
C CYS A 48 -2.15 -7.99 -4.00
N LEU A 49 -2.89 -8.55 -3.04
CA LEU A 49 -2.71 -8.23 -1.62
C LEU A 49 -1.32 -8.66 -1.13
N ALA A 50 -0.83 -9.84 -1.51
CA ALA A 50 0.51 -10.28 -1.15
C ALA A 50 1.57 -9.30 -1.68
N ILE A 51 1.50 -8.91 -2.96
CA ILE A 51 2.41 -7.94 -3.55
C ILE A 51 2.33 -6.59 -2.80
N PHE A 52 1.12 -6.08 -2.60
CA PHE A 52 0.89 -4.74 -2.06
C PHE A 52 1.16 -4.62 -0.56
N LEU A 53 1.01 -5.69 0.21
CA LEU A 53 1.29 -5.69 1.65
C LEU A 53 2.74 -6.07 1.94
N VAL A 54 3.28 -7.11 1.29
CA VAL A 54 4.59 -7.67 1.63
C VAL A 54 5.73 -6.82 1.10
N LEU A 55 5.68 -6.39 -0.17
CA LEU A 55 6.81 -5.67 -0.77
C LEU A 55 7.05 -4.29 -0.12
N PRO A 56 6.04 -3.43 0.10
CA PRO A 56 6.23 -2.19 0.83
C PRO A 56 6.65 -2.40 2.28
N TYR A 57 6.10 -3.43 2.94
CA TYR A 57 6.50 -3.80 4.30
C TYR A 57 8.00 -4.09 4.37
N ILE A 58 8.53 -4.96 3.49
CA ILE A 58 9.96 -5.31 3.45
C ILE A 58 10.82 -4.05 3.23
N ARG A 59 10.45 -3.19 2.29
CA ARG A 59 11.17 -1.95 2.02
C ARG A 59 11.22 -1.02 3.22
N MET A 60 10.08 -0.87 3.90
CA MET A 60 10.01 -0.02 5.09
C MET A 60 10.74 -0.66 6.28
N TYR A 61 10.74 -1.99 6.38
CA TYR A 61 11.56 -2.72 7.33
C TYR A 61 13.06 -2.44 7.13
N ASP A 62 13.54 -2.50 5.88
CA ASP A 62 14.93 -2.20 5.55
C ASP A 62 15.30 -0.76 5.93
N TYR A 63 14.40 0.21 5.67
CA TYR A 63 14.65 1.60 6.09
C TYR A 63 14.72 1.73 7.61
N GLY A 64 13.80 1.08 8.34
CA GLY A 64 13.84 1.08 9.80
C GLY A 64 15.12 0.44 10.36
N SER A 65 15.51 -0.71 9.83
CA SER A 65 16.74 -1.41 10.25
C SER A 65 18.02 -0.61 9.98
N ASN A 66 18.08 0.07 8.83
CA ASN A 66 19.19 0.95 8.49
C ASN A 66 19.24 2.20 9.40
N ASP A 67 18.07 2.74 9.72
CA ASP A 67 17.97 3.91 10.60
C ASP A 67 18.43 3.57 12.04
N VAL A 68 18.30 2.31 12.53
CA VAL A 68 18.83 1.90 13.84
C VAL A 68 20.34 2.18 13.94
N ASN A 69 21.12 1.84 12.92
CA ASN A 69 22.55 2.10 12.93
C ASN A 69 22.83 3.61 12.99
N ARG A 70 22.09 4.39 12.24
CA ARG A 70 22.23 5.86 12.21
C ARG A 70 21.82 6.52 13.52
N ILE A 71 20.82 5.97 14.22
CA ILE A 71 20.39 6.40 15.55
C ILE A 71 21.52 6.10 16.57
N ASN A 72 22.07 4.89 16.52
CA ASN A 72 23.15 4.47 17.42
C ASN A 72 24.42 5.32 17.27
N TYR A 73 24.71 5.82 16.07
CA TYR A 73 25.81 6.76 15.80
C TYR A 73 25.44 8.23 16.03
N GLY A 74 24.25 8.53 16.50
CA GLY A 74 23.80 9.91 16.79
C GLY A 74 23.52 10.77 15.56
N HIS A 75 23.42 10.17 14.36
CA HIS A 75 23.19 10.90 13.12
C HIS A 75 21.74 11.36 12.92
N ILE A 76 20.77 10.63 13.49
CA ILE A 76 19.35 10.96 13.44
C ILE A 76 18.68 10.67 14.78
N LYS A 77 17.58 11.39 15.06
CA LYS A 77 16.74 11.09 16.22
C LYS A 77 15.78 9.94 15.91
N ARG A 78 15.50 9.11 16.91
CA ARG A 78 14.51 8.03 16.79
C ARG A 78 13.12 8.61 16.58
N ASP A 79 12.45 8.24 15.50
CA ASP A 79 11.07 8.61 15.19
C ASP A 79 10.32 7.34 14.77
N GLU A 80 9.56 6.76 15.70
CA GLU A 80 8.81 5.52 15.47
C GLU A 80 7.64 5.70 14.48
N LEU A 81 7.18 6.93 14.29
CA LEU A 81 6.09 7.26 13.38
C LEU A 81 6.56 7.61 11.97
N LYS A 82 7.88 7.62 11.72
CA LYS A 82 8.45 8.01 10.42
C LYS A 82 7.85 7.22 9.26
N GLY A 83 7.71 5.90 9.40
CA GLY A 83 7.12 5.05 8.37
C GLY A 83 5.65 5.41 8.10
N PHE A 84 4.88 5.66 9.15
CA PHE A 84 3.49 6.09 9.02
C PHE A 84 3.37 7.46 8.33
N LYS A 85 4.24 8.42 8.68
CA LYS A 85 4.30 9.75 8.03
C LYS A 85 4.61 9.62 6.53
N ILE A 86 5.59 8.76 6.15
CA ILE A 86 5.89 8.47 4.75
C ILE A 86 4.66 7.90 4.06
N GLY A 87 4.00 6.91 4.67
CA GLY A 87 2.79 6.29 4.12
C GLY A 87 1.65 7.27 3.92
N LEU A 88 1.43 8.21 4.87
CA LEU A 88 0.42 9.25 4.72
C LEU A 88 0.70 10.15 3.51
N ILE A 89 1.95 10.55 3.30
CA ILE A 89 2.31 11.40 2.14
C ILE A 89 2.13 10.62 0.84
N VAL A 90 2.57 9.36 0.79
CA VAL A 90 2.43 8.50 -0.40
C VAL A 90 0.96 8.21 -0.71
N MET A 91 0.10 8.15 0.30
CA MET A 91 -1.34 7.94 0.16
C MET A 91 -2.06 9.14 -0.49
N ILE A 92 -1.55 10.38 -0.35
CA ILE A 92 -2.25 11.61 -0.77
C ILE A 92 -2.80 11.53 -2.22
N PRO A 93 -2.02 11.18 -3.25
CA PRO A 93 -2.54 11.09 -4.60
C PRO A 93 -3.75 10.13 -4.71
N TYR A 94 -3.68 8.99 -4.04
CA TYR A 94 -4.72 7.97 -4.06
C TYR A 94 -5.96 8.39 -3.27
N ALA A 95 -5.79 9.14 -2.19
CA ALA A 95 -6.89 9.73 -1.43
C ALA A 95 -7.65 10.78 -2.27
N ILE A 96 -6.94 11.56 -3.09
CA ILE A 96 -7.56 12.48 -4.06
C ILE A 96 -8.44 11.69 -5.05
N PHE A 97 -7.91 10.60 -5.64
CA PHE A 97 -8.70 9.75 -6.52
C PHE A 97 -9.91 9.13 -5.81
N ALA A 98 -9.77 8.71 -4.55
CA ALA A 98 -10.88 8.19 -3.76
C ALA A 98 -11.96 9.26 -3.48
N THR A 99 -11.56 10.51 -3.26
CA THR A 99 -12.50 11.64 -3.08
C THR A 99 -13.29 11.91 -4.38
N PHE A 100 -12.64 11.84 -5.53
CA PHE A 100 -13.34 11.94 -6.82
C PHE A 100 -14.32 10.79 -7.05
N LEU A 101 -14.08 9.59 -6.52
CA LEU A 101 -15.03 8.50 -6.55
C LEU A 101 -16.34 8.89 -5.81
N LEU A 102 -16.22 9.52 -4.64
CA LEU A 102 -17.36 10.00 -3.89
C LEU A 102 -18.13 11.08 -4.68
N PHE A 103 -17.43 12.03 -5.31
CA PHE A 103 -18.05 13.04 -6.15
C PHE A 103 -18.76 12.44 -7.39
N SER A 104 -18.23 11.36 -7.95
CA SER A 104 -18.90 10.62 -9.02
C SER A 104 -20.17 9.94 -8.54
N HIS A 105 -20.17 9.39 -7.31
CA HIS A 105 -21.38 8.83 -6.68
C HIS A 105 -22.45 9.91 -6.43
N LEU A 106 -22.04 11.11 -6.05
CA LEU A 106 -22.94 12.26 -5.83
C LEU A 106 -23.41 12.92 -7.14
N GLY A 107 -23.00 12.42 -8.31
CA GLY A 107 -23.36 12.95 -9.61
C GLY A 107 -22.65 14.25 -10.02
N VAL A 108 -21.62 14.68 -9.28
CA VAL A 108 -20.84 15.89 -9.56
C VAL A 108 -19.78 15.64 -10.64
N VAL A 109 -19.24 14.41 -10.72
CA VAL A 109 -18.22 13.99 -11.69
C VAL A 109 -18.81 12.89 -12.57
N ALA A 110 -18.29 12.78 -13.81
CA ALA A 110 -18.74 11.80 -14.78
C ALA A 110 -18.78 10.37 -14.23
N PRO A 111 -19.84 9.60 -14.49
CA PRO A 111 -19.96 8.21 -14.00
C PRO A 111 -18.83 7.28 -14.46
N SER A 112 -18.18 7.57 -15.59
CA SER A 112 -17.03 6.83 -16.13
C SER A 112 -15.79 6.89 -15.24
N TYR A 113 -15.72 7.82 -14.30
CA TYR A 113 -14.61 7.95 -13.34
C TYR A 113 -14.41 6.69 -12.49
N PHE A 114 -15.46 5.94 -12.31
CA PHE A 114 -15.47 4.66 -11.61
C PHE A 114 -14.44 3.66 -12.15
N SER A 115 -14.32 3.57 -13.48
CA SER A 115 -13.32 2.71 -14.13
C SER A 115 -11.90 3.20 -13.88
N VAL A 116 -11.70 4.52 -13.88
CA VAL A 116 -10.40 5.14 -13.56
C VAL A 116 -9.97 4.81 -12.13
N TYR A 117 -10.90 4.94 -11.17
CA TYR A 117 -10.62 4.61 -9.78
C TYR A 117 -10.17 3.15 -9.59
N ARG A 118 -10.81 2.20 -10.26
CA ARG A 118 -10.42 0.78 -10.18
C ARG A 118 -9.00 0.53 -10.66
N ILE A 119 -8.58 1.19 -11.75
CA ILE A 119 -7.22 1.09 -12.28
C ILE A 119 -6.22 1.67 -11.28
N VAL A 120 -6.49 2.85 -10.74
CA VAL A 120 -5.64 3.52 -9.76
C VAL A 120 -5.56 2.73 -8.46
N ASN A 121 -6.68 2.13 -8.02
CA ASN A 121 -6.75 1.27 -6.84
C ASN A 121 -6.53 -0.22 -7.17
N SER A 122 -5.63 -0.49 -8.10
CA SER A 122 -5.36 -1.84 -8.66
C SER A 122 -5.01 -2.93 -7.63
N PRO A 123 -4.37 -2.68 -6.47
CA PRO A 123 -4.19 -3.72 -5.46
C PRO A 123 -5.50 -4.30 -4.94
N PHE A 124 -6.59 -3.54 -5.03
CA PHE A 124 -7.93 -3.93 -4.63
C PHE A 124 -8.90 -4.03 -5.82
N PHE A 125 -8.35 -4.24 -7.03
CA PHE A 125 -9.13 -4.27 -8.27
C PHE A 125 -10.28 -5.28 -8.23
N CYS A 126 -10.01 -6.52 -7.83
CA CYS A 126 -11.02 -7.56 -7.78
C CYS A 126 -12.04 -7.33 -6.66
N LEU A 127 -11.57 -6.82 -5.50
CA LEU A 127 -12.45 -6.40 -4.41
C LEU A 127 -13.35 -5.24 -4.87
N SER A 128 -12.80 -4.26 -5.57
CA SER A 128 -13.56 -3.15 -6.14
C SER A 128 -14.58 -3.62 -7.15
N GLN A 129 -14.29 -4.62 -7.98
CA GLN A 129 -15.27 -5.21 -8.90
C GLN A 129 -16.46 -5.86 -8.19
N THR A 130 -16.20 -6.43 -7.00
CA THR A 130 -17.25 -7.07 -6.21
C THR A 130 -18.09 -6.05 -5.45
N LEU A 131 -17.43 -5.06 -4.84
CA LEU A 131 -18.11 -4.00 -4.07
C LEU A 131 -18.88 -3.02 -4.96
N LEU A 132 -18.33 -2.78 -6.14
CA LEU A 132 -18.77 -1.77 -7.08
C LEU A 132 -18.92 -2.44 -8.46
N PRO A 133 -20.01 -3.20 -8.70
CA PRO A 133 -20.24 -3.93 -9.94
C PRO A 133 -20.21 -3.02 -11.17
N PRO A 134 -19.55 -3.44 -12.28
CA PRO A 134 -19.45 -2.61 -13.49
C PRO A 134 -20.79 -2.41 -14.23
N THR A 135 -21.81 -3.19 -13.85
CA THR A 135 -23.14 -3.13 -14.43
C THR A 135 -23.98 -1.97 -13.90
N LEU A 136 -23.58 -1.37 -12.78
CA LEU A 136 -24.28 -0.23 -12.16
C LEU A 136 -23.53 1.07 -12.44
N THR A 137 -24.27 2.15 -12.62
CA THR A 137 -23.68 3.50 -12.71
C THR A 137 -23.16 3.95 -11.35
N ALA A 138 -22.30 4.95 -11.31
CA ALA A 138 -21.72 5.45 -10.06
C ALA A 138 -22.78 5.90 -9.05
N THR A 139 -23.89 6.48 -9.53
CA THR A 139 -25.01 6.96 -8.71
C THR A 139 -25.89 5.84 -8.16
N GLU A 140 -25.92 4.69 -8.83
CA GLU A 140 -26.71 3.52 -8.41
C GLU A 140 -25.98 2.64 -7.40
N GLN A 141 -24.68 2.86 -7.18
CA GLN A 141 -23.90 2.12 -6.21
C GLN A 141 -24.32 2.46 -4.78
N SER A 142 -24.22 1.49 -3.88
CA SER A 142 -24.45 1.74 -2.46
C SER A 142 -23.36 2.68 -1.90
N LEU A 143 -23.75 3.72 -1.18
CA LEU A 143 -22.85 4.62 -0.48
C LEU A 143 -21.88 3.84 0.45
N PHE A 144 -22.38 2.78 1.10
CA PHE A 144 -21.56 1.91 1.94
C PHE A 144 -20.42 1.25 1.15
N SER A 145 -20.71 0.74 -0.06
CA SER A 145 -19.69 0.13 -0.93
C SER A 145 -18.65 1.15 -1.40
N VAL A 146 -19.09 2.38 -1.70
CA VAL A 146 -18.18 3.50 -2.05
C VAL A 146 -17.25 3.81 -0.89
N ILE A 147 -17.77 4.02 0.32
CA ILE A 147 -16.98 4.31 1.52
C ILE A 147 -16.02 3.16 1.83
N LEU A 148 -16.49 1.91 1.78
CA LEU A 148 -15.63 0.75 2.03
C LEU A 148 -14.48 0.67 1.03
N SER A 149 -14.73 0.97 -0.24
CA SER A 149 -13.70 1.05 -1.27
C SER A 149 -12.68 2.18 -0.99
N MET A 150 -13.13 3.33 -0.49
CA MET A 150 -12.24 4.44 -0.11
C MET A 150 -11.33 4.08 1.07
N ILE A 151 -11.83 3.32 2.04
CA ILE A 151 -11.06 2.90 3.22
C ILE A 151 -9.83 2.07 2.83
N THR A 152 -9.85 1.34 1.72
CA THR A 152 -8.72 0.53 1.26
C THR A 152 -7.44 1.34 1.06
N VAL A 153 -7.55 2.64 0.78
CA VAL A 153 -6.40 3.54 0.60
C VAL A 153 -5.59 3.68 1.90
N PHE A 154 -6.23 3.56 3.07
CA PHE A 154 -5.55 3.66 4.37
C PHE A 154 -4.71 2.43 4.73
N CYS A 155 -4.80 1.34 3.98
CA CYS A 155 -3.93 0.18 4.19
C CYS A 155 -2.45 0.54 3.99
N GLU A 156 -2.14 1.46 3.08
CA GLU A 156 -0.76 1.83 2.74
C GLU A 156 0.00 2.48 3.91
N PRO A 157 -0.50 3.52 4.59
CA PRO A 157 0.15 4.09 5.78
C PRO A 157 0.35 3.07 6.91
N ILE A 158 -0.59 2.17 7.10
CA ILE A 158 -0.52 1.13 8.15
C ILE A 158 0.63 0.18 7.85
N VAL A 159 0.73 -0.33 6.62
CA VAL A 159 1.79 -1.26 6.20
C VAL A 159 3.16 -0.61 6.31
N TYR A 160 3.29 0.65 5.88
CA TYR A 160 4.53 1.40 5.97
C TYR A 160 4.94 1.65 7.41
N GLY A 161 3.99 2.04 8.26
CA GLY A 161 4.22 2.26 9.69
C GLY A 161 4.68 1.01 10.41
N LEU A 162 4.00 -0.12 10.17
CA LEU A 162 4.35 -1.41 10.77
C LEU A 162 5.72 -1.90 10.28
N GLY A 163 5.98 -1.88 8.96
CA GLY A 163 7.27 -2.29 8.41
C GLY A 163 8.43 -1.50 9.02
N TYR A 164 8.32 -0.18 9.06
CA TYR A 164 9.34 0.68 9.64
C TYR A 164 9.56 0.43 11.14
N ARG A 165 8.47 0.30 11.91
CA ARG A 165 8.54 0.06 13.36
C ARG A 165 9.21 -1.28 13.69
N PHE A 166 8.85 -2.35 12.97
CA PHE A 166 9.48 -3.65 13.15
C PHE A 166 10.96 -3.63 12.70
N GLY A 167 11.29 -2.86 11.65
CA GLY A 167 12.67 -2.62 11.26
C GLY A 167 13.48 -1.92 12.36
N LEU A 168 12.93 -0.89 13.01
CA LEU A 168 13.54 -0.21 14.15
C LEU A 168 13.74 -1.15 15.35
N ALA A 169 12.82 -2.06 15.60
CA ALA A 169 12.92 -3.05 16.66
C ALA A 169 13.83 -4.23 16.30
N ARG A 170 14.28 -4.32 15.04
CA ARG A 170 15.01 -5.47 14.46
C ARG A 170 14.31 -6.82 14.70
N ILE A 171 12.99 -6.79 14.81
CA ILE A 171 12.19 -8.00 14.91
C ILE A 171 11.99 -8.52 13.49
N ALA A 172 12.83 -9.44 13.04
CA ALA A 172 12.60 -10.16 11.81
C ALA A 172 11.64 -11.33 12.08
N PHE A 173 10.68 -11.56 11.19
CA PHE A 173 9.83 -12.75 11.22
C PHE A 173 10.63 -14.06 11.16
N THR A 174 11.91 -13.99 10.77
CA THR A 174 12.83 -15.12 10.62
C THR A 174 13.70 -15.37 11.86
N THR A 175 13.63 -14.55 12.91
CA THR A 175 14.54 -14.71 14.07
C THR A 175 14.13 -15.82 15.04
N GLU A 176 12.97 -16.43 14.89
CA GLU A 176 12.65 -17.66 15.62
C GLU A 176 13.42 -18.90 15.10
N THR A 177 14.00 -18.84 13.90
CA THR A 177 14.77 -19.95 13.30
C THR A 177 16.26 -19.94 13.61
N GLY A 178 16.73 -19.17 14.58
CA GLY A 178 18.07 -19.37 15.18
C GLY A 178 19.30 -19.02 14.31
N ILE A 179 19.16 -18.48 13.09
CA ILE A 179 20.25 -18.34 12.12
C ILE A 179 21.05 -17.05 12.28
N TYR A 180 20.56 -16.04 12.99
CA TYR A 180 21.31 -14.82 13.25
C TYR A 180 21.34 -14.45 14.74
N LYS A 181 22.05 -15.22 15.55
CA LYS A 181 22.61 -14.66 16.78
C LYS A 181 23.73 -13.69 16.39
N GLY A 182 23.40 -12.43 16.19
CA GLY A 182 24.38 -11.38 16.06
C GLY A 182 25.28 -11.40 17.28
N LYS A 183 26.59 -11.58 17.06
CA LYS A 183 27.62 -11.50 18.09
C LYS A 183 27.39 -10.21 18.88
N LYS A 184 27.02 -10.34 20.17
CA LYS A 184 27.24 -9.28 21.15
C LYS A 184 28.72 -9.04 21.17
N LYS A 185 29.21 -7.94 20.63
CA LYS A 185 30.54 -7.43 20.96
C LYS A 185 30.44 -6.83 22.36
N VAL A 186 31.13 -7.41 23.29
CA VAL A 186 31.51 -6.89 24.60
C VAL A 186 32.29 -5.60 24.41
#